data_654a141e38f2677026c73de510f336a5
#
_entry.id   654a141e38f2677026c73de510f336a5
#
_cell.length_a   1.000
_cell.length_b   1.000
_cell.length_c   1.000
_cell.angle_alpha   90.00
_cell.angle_beta   90.00
_cell.angle_gamma   90.00
#
_symmetry.space_group_name_H-M   'P 1'
#
loop_
_entity.id
_entity.type
_entity.pdbx_description
1 polymer ?
#
loop_
_entity_poly.entity_id
_entity_poly.type
_entity_poly.pdbx_seq_one_letter_code
_entity_poly.pdbx_strand_id
1 'polypeptide(L)'
;MNIKKTIGALIMCAISVIPMMAQQTCAESYQPCTYQEMEQLTVNEQVTTVITASEPIRFVDISTDKIAGDQPINNTVRLKPKEGMHEDGEVLAIVTIVTERYRTQYALLYTTRLQEAVTDKEIQQIEKNAYNNPAVTLSSTDMARYARQIWSSEAHVNNVKTKAHKMVMRLNNIYSSGDYFFLDFSVENKTDIPFDIDQIRLKLSDKKTAKATNSQMVELHPVFTLEQTKRFRYGYRNVIVIRKMTFPNDKQLTIEMTENQISGRTISLKVNYSNVLSADSFNPIFLK
;
A
#
# COMPACT_ATOMS: atom_id res chain seq x y z
N MET A 1 -60.24 66.46 27.72
CA MET A 1 -61.06 65.50 26.99
C MET A 1 -60.29 65.06 25.78
N ASN A 2 -59.45 64.04 25.96
CA ASN A 2 -58.62 63.43 24.86
C ASN A 2 -58.28 62.01 25.28
N ILE A 3 -58.90 61.11 24.58
CA ILE A 3 -58.74 59.65 24.70
C ILE A 3 -57.54 59.25 23.85
N LYS A 4 -56.43 58.82 24.49
CA LYS A 4 -55.29 58.23 23.76
C LYS A 4 -55.53 56.72 23.69
N LYS A 5 -55.69 56.21 22.45
CA LYS A 5 -55.74 54.81 22.12
C LYS A 5 -54.31 54.27 22.12
N THR A 6 -54.02 53.32 22.99
CA THR A 6 -52.79 52.51 22.96
C THR A 6 -53.06 51.27 22.15
N ILE A 7 -52.31 51.17 21.03
CA ILE A 7 -52.31 49.97 20.17
C ILE A 7 -51.16 49.07 20.69
N GLY A 8 -51.54 47.94 21.28
CA GLY A 8 -50.61 46.91 21.69
C GLY A 8 -50.24 46.05 20.48
N ALA A 9 -48.96 46.10 20.07
CA ALA A 9 -48.46 45.22 19.05
C ALA A 9 -48.11 43.85 19.65
N LEU A 10 -48.89 42.84 19.23
CA LEU A 10 -48.62 41.45 19.58
C LEU A 10 -47.51 40.91 18.63
N ILE A 11 -46.30 40.74 19.11
CA ILE A 11 -45.24 40.09 18.40
C ILE A 11 -45.42 38.58 18.53
N MET A 12 -45.89 37.96 17.46
CA MET A 12 -46.00 36.51 17.32
C MET A 12 -44.60 35.97 16.94
N CYS A 13 -43.86 35.41 17.90
CA CYS A 13 -42.65 34.64 17.62
C CYS A 13 -43.03 33.32 16.96
N ALA A 14 -42.87 33.25 15.64
CA ALA A 14 -42.94 31.99 14.90
C ALA A 14 -41.63 31.21 15.16
N ILE A 15 -41.68 30.22 16.05
CA ILE A 15 -40.62 29.23 16.22
C ILE A 15 -40.69 28.30 15.00
N SER A 16 -39.77 28.52 14.04
CA SER A 16 -39.56 27.60 12.96
C SER A 16 -38.85 26.35 13.50
N VAL A 17 -39.60 25.29 13.71
CA VAL A 17 -39.04 23.96 13.95
C VAL A 17 -38.43 23.47 12.63
N ILE A 18 -37.13 23.60 12.51
CA ILE A 18 -36.37 22.96 11.43
C ILE A 18 -36.37 21.44 11.75
N PRO A 19 -36.97 20.58 10.92
CA PRO A 19 -36.81 19.14 11.11
C PRO A 19 -35.32 18.81 10.94
N MET A 20 -34.70 18.40 12.02
CA MET A 20 -33.37 17.79 12.00
C MET A 20 -33.47 16.48 11.21
N MET A 21 -33.20 16.55 9.90
CA MET A 21 -33.03 15.36 9.07
C MET A 21 -31.89 14.59 9.69
N ALA A 22 -32.22 13.58 10.49
CA ALA A 22 -31.28 12.53 10.86
C ALA A 22 -30.74 11.95 9.54
N GLN A 23 -29.50 12.23 9.24
CA GLN A 23 -28.77 11.48 8.21
C GLN A 23 -28.77 10.03 8.68
N GLN A 24 -29.72 9.26 8.19
CA GLN A 24 -29.61 7.82 8.18
C GLN A 24 -28.36 7.52 7.33
N THR A 25 -27.25 7.25 7.99
CA THR A 25 -26.19 6.47 7.40
C THR A 25 -26.81 5.13 7.04
N CYS A 26 -27.20 4.98 5.78
CA CYS A 26 -27.49 3.68 5.23
C CYS A 26 -26.22 2.86 5.42
N ALA A 27 -26.21 1.98 6.44
CA ALA A 27 -25.33 0.84 6.41
C ALA A 27 -25.73 0.12 5.12
N GLU A 28 -24.83 0.16 4.12
CA GLU A 28 -24.99 -0.64 2.92
C GLU A 28 -25.13 -2.08 3.39
N SER A 29 -26.37 -2.58 3.38
CA SER A 29 -26.66 -3.95 3.73
C SER A 29 -25.99 -4.81 2.66
N TYR A 30 -24.98 -5.59 3.06
CA TYR A 30 -24.39 -6.60 2.21
C TYR A 30 -25.49 -7.42 1.54
N GLN A 31 -25.62 -7.31 0.23
CA GLN A 31 -26.46 -8.20 -0.56
C GLN A 31 -25.59 -9.32 -1.12
N PRO A 32 -26.00 -10.60 -0.93
CA PRO A 32 -25.27 -11.71 -1.52
C PRO A 32 -25.34 -11.60 -3.05
N CYS A 33 -24.19 -11.63 -3.71
CA CYS A 33 -24.08 -11.67 -5.16
C CYS A 33 -24.45 -13.07 -5.65
N THR A 34 -25.41 -13.17 -6.54
CA THR A 34 -25.79 -14.44 -7.20
C THR A 34 -25.00 -14.62 -8.49
N TYR A 35 -24.94 -15.86 -9.01
CA TYR A 35 -24.28 -16.14 -10.29
C TYR A 35 -24.82 -15.27 -11.45
N GLN A 36 -26.13 -14.97 -11.45
CA GLN A 36 -26.77 -14.16 -12.50
C GLN A 36 -26.32 -12.69 -12.48
N GLU A 37 -25.82 -12.21 -11.37
CA GLU A 37 -25.35 -10.81 -11.17
C GLU A 37 -23.84 -10.68 -11.40
N MET A 38 -23.12 -11.80 -11.58
CA MET A 38 -21.69 -11.77 -11.83
C MET A 38 -21.38 -11.34 -13.26
N GLU A 39 -20.34 -10.55 -13.43
CA GLU A 39 -19.83 -10.27 -14.76
C GLU A 39 -19.25 -11.55 -15.39
N GLN A 40 -19.60 -11.76 -16.64
CA GLN A 40 -19.19 -12.92 -17.41
C GLN A 40 -18.03 -12.57 -18.34
N LEU A 41 -16.96 -13.33 -18.28
CA LEU A 41 -15.80 -13.20 -19.15
C LEU A 41 -15.70 -14.45 -20.05
N THR A 42 -15.71 -14.24 -21.35
CA THR A 42 -15.51 -15.33 -22.31
C THR A 42 -14.02 -15.67 -22.41
N VAL A 43 -13.69 -16.94 -22.31
CA VAL A 43 -12.30 -17.45 -22.30
C VAL A 43 -12.13 -18.58 -23.32
N ASN A 44 -10.90 -18.73 -23.83
CA ASN A 44 -10.56 -19.78 -24.79
C ASN A 44 -9.15 -20.32 -24.49
N GLU A 45 -8.90 -21.60 -24.76
CA GLU A 45 -7.60 -22.27 -24.49
C GLU A 45 -6.45 -21.77 -25.35
N GLN A 46 -6.71 -21.03 -26.42
CA GLN A 46 -5.66 -20.50 -27.30
C GLN A 46 -5.12 -19.14 -26.81
N VAL A 47 -5.85 -18.44 -25.94
CA VAL A 47 -5.45 -17.12 -25.43
C VAL A 47 -5.45 -17.09 -23.91
N THR A 48 -4.65 -16.21 -23.35
CA THR A 48 -4.61 -15.94 -21.91
C THR A 48 -5.44 -14.71 -21.62
N THR A 49 -6.36 -14.80 -20.66
CA THR A 49 -7.08 -13.66 -20.11
C THR A 49 -6.27 -13.05 -18.98
N VAL A 50 -5.92 -11.78 -19.11
CA VAL A 50 -5.18 -11.01 -18.12
C VAL A 50 -6.16 -10.11 -17.36
N ILE A 51 -6.23 -10.23 -16.05
CA ILE A 51 -7.07 -9.37 -15.20
C ILE A 51 -6.18 -8.50 -14.33
N THR A 52 -6.34 -7.17 -14.43
CA THR A 52 -5.54 -6.18 -13.72
C THR A 52 -6.39 -5.44 -12.68
N ALA A 53 -5.89 -5.43 -11.45
CA ALA A 53 -6.48 -4.70 -10.33
C ALA A 53 -5.81 -3.34 -10.12
N SER A 54 -6.53 -2.38 -9.55
CA SER A 54 -5.98 -1.05 -9.19
C SER A 54 -5.10 -1.03 -7.94
N GLU A 55 -5.06 -2.16 -7.20
CA GLU A 55 -4.25 -2.32 -5.99
C GLU A 55 -3.77 -3.78 -5.87
N PRO A 56 -2.82 -4.09 -4.96
CA PRO A 56 -2.28 -5.44 -4.83
C PRO A 56 -3.37 -6.49 -4.56
N ILE A 57 -3.34 -7.56 -5.34
CA ILE A 57 -4.14 -8.76 -5.15
C ILE A 57 -3.52 -9.57 -4.00
N ARG A 58 -4.34 -9.94 -3.02
CA ARG A 58 -3.93 -10.70 -1.84
C ARG A 58 -4.31 -12.16 -1.91
N PHE A 59 -5.36 -12.46 -2.65
CA PHE A 59 -5.86 -13.82 -2.80
C PHE A 59 -6.62 -13.95 -4.11
N VAL A 60 -6.46 -15.09 -4.77
CA VAL A 60 -7.22 -15.51 -5.95
C VAL A 60 -7.73 -16.91 -5.70
N ASP A 61 -9.03 -17.10 -5.82
CA ASP A 61 -9.68 -18.39 -5.80
C ASP A 61 -10.24 -18.73 -7.19
N ILE A 62 -10.01 -19.93 -7.64
CA ILE A 62 -10.55 -20.48 -8.89
C ILE A 62 -11.36 -21.71 -8.53
N SER A 63 -12.67 -21.66 -8.71
CA SER A 63 -13.61 -22.67 -8.19
C SER A 63 -13.46 -24.08 -8.77
N THR A 64 -12.75 -24.24 -9.87
CA THR A 64 -12.53 -25.53 -10.54
C THR A 64 -11.09 -25.66 -11.01
N ASP A 65 -10.68 -26.89 -11.33
CA ASP A 65 -9.37 -27.20 -11.90
C ASP A 65 -9.31 -27.05 -13.44
N LYS A 66 -10.42 -26.69 -14.09
CA LYS A 66 -10.49 -26.47 -15.55
C LYS A 66 -9.71 -25.23 -16.02
N ILE A 67 -9.45 -24.30 -15.13
CA ILE A 67 -8.70 -23.08 -15.38
C ILE A 67 -7.33 -23.16 -14.73
N ALA A 68 -6.29 -22.89 -15.50
CA ALA A 68 -4.95 -22.61 -14.98
C ALA A 68 -4.83 -21.10 -14.70
N GLY A 69 -4.27 -20.72 -13.55
CA GLY A 69 -4.06 -19.33 -13.20
C GLY A 69 -2.74 -19.12 -12.48
N ASP A 70 -2.12 -17.95 -12.69
CA ASP A 70 -0.95 -17.48 -11.96
C ASP A 70 -1.00 -15.98 -11.74
N GLN A 71 -0.18 -15.49 -10.79
CA GLN A 71 -0.05 -14.07 -10.45
C GLN A 71 1.38 -13.60 -10.75
N PRO A 72 1.66 -13.12 -11.99
CA PRO A 72 3.02 -12.73 -12.38
C PRO A 72 3.54 -11.47 -11.67
N ILE A 73 2.63 -10.57 -11.32
CA ILE A 73 2.92 -9.34 -10.55
C ILE A 73 1.82 -9.10 -9.53
N ASN A 74 2.08 -8.23 -8.55
CA ASN A 74 1.22 -8.07 -7.37
C ASN A 74 -0.23 -7.66 -7.66
N ASN A 75 -0.52 -7.02 -8.79
CA ASN A 75 -1.85 -6.52 -9.13
C ASN A 75 -2.45 -7.17 -10.38
N THR A 76 -1.87 -8.25 -10.90
CA THR A 76 -2.31 -8.88 -12.14
C THR A 76 -2.39 -10.38 -11.98
N VAL A 77 -3.48 -10.97 -12.43
CA VAL A 77 -3.67 -12.43 -12.54
C VAL A 77 -3.84 -12.81 -14.00
N ARG A 78 -3.27 -13.94 -14.40
CA ARG A 78 -3.46 -14.54 -15.72
C ARG A 78 -4.26 -15.81 -15.57
N LEU A 79 -5.25 -15.99 -16.45
CA LEU A 79 -6.14 -17.12 -16.45
C LEU A 79 -6.17 -17.74 -17.86
N LYS A 80 -6.18 -19.06 -17.92
CA LYS A 80 -6.27 -19.78 -19.18
C LYS A 80 -6.99 -21.12 -18.98
N PRO A 81 -8.01 -21.45 -19.79
CA PRO A 81 -8.58 -22.78 -19.80
C PRO A 81 -7.52 -23.85 -20.07
N LYS A 82 -7.59 -24.95 -19.36
CA LYS A 82 -6.78 -26.13 -19.67
C LYS A 82 -7.35 -26.80 -20.92
N GLU A 83 -6.47 -27.47 -21.65
CA GLU A 83 -6.88 -28.29 -22.81
C GLU A 83 -7.90 -29.37 -22.40
N GLY A 84 -8.99 -29.47 -23.13
CA GLY A 84 -10.06 -30.39 -22.84
C GLY A 84 -11.25 -30.20 -23.77
N MET A 85 -12.25 -31.08 -23.67
CA MET A 85 -13.52 -30.89 -24.36
C MET A 85 -14.39 -29.95 -23.52
N HIS A 86 -14.70 -28.75 -24.06
CA HIS A 86 -15.57 -27.75 -23.47
C HIS A 86 -16.65 -27.37 -24.47
N GLU A 87 -17.85 -27.13 -23.96
CA GLU A 87 -18.98 -26.69 -24.80
C GLU A 87 -19.03 -25.14 -24.83
N ASP A 88 -19.44 -24.60 -25.97
CA ASP A 88 -19.61 -23.15 -26.13
C ASP A 88 -20.65 -22.62 -25.12
N GLY A 89 -20.32 -21.60 -24.33
CA GLY A 89 -21.13 -21.08 -23.24
C GLY A 89 -21.05 -21.86 -21.91
N GLU A 90 -20.24 -22.91 -21.82
CA GLU A 90 -20.01 -23.64 -20.57
C GLU A 90 -19.33 -22.75 -19.54
N VAL A 91 -19.81 -22.73 -18.28
CA VAL A 91 -19.12 -22.08 -17.18
C VAL A 91 -17.98 -22.94 -16.68
N LEU A 92 -16.75 -22.55 -16.97
CA LEU A 92 -15.57 -23.30 -16.57
C LEU A 92 -15.20 -23.10 -15.12
N ALA A 93 -15.32 -21.88 -14.63
CA ALA A 93 -15.01 -21.54 -13.23
C ALA A 93 -15.65 -20.21 -12.83
N ILE A 94 -15.78 -20.02 -11.52
CA ILE A 94 -15.94 -18.69 -10.90
C ILE A 94 -14.59 -18.32 -10.32
N VAL A 95 -14.11 -17.12 -10.65
CA VAL A 95 -12.86 -16.59 -10.13
C VAL A 95 -13.19 -15.47 -9.15
N THR A 96 -12.68 -15.61 -7.92
CA THR A 96 -12.78 -14.58 -6.88
C THR A 96 -11.41 -13.92 -6.70
N ILE A 97 -11.34 -12.61 -6.89
CA ILE A 97 -10.14 -11.79 -6.69
C ILE A 97 -10.36 -10.93 -5.45
N VAL A 98 -9.50 -11.09 -4.45
CA VAL A 98 -9.50 -10.32 -3.21
C VAL A 98 -8.25 -9.46 -3.17
N THR A 99 -8.45 -8.16 -3.05
CA THR A 99 -7.38 -7.17 -2.93
C THR A 99 -7.24 -6.68 -1.47
N GLU A 100 -6.64 -5.54 -1.25
CA GLU A 100 -6.52 -4.98 0.09
C GLU A 100 -7.85 -4.41 0.61
N ARG A 101 -8.68 -3.81 -0.27
CA ARG A 101 -9.87 -3.05 0.13
C ARG A 101 -11.15 -3.46 -0.60
N TYR A 102 -11.07 -4.32 -1.60
CA TYR A 102 -12.25 -4.81 -2.32
C TYR A 102 -12.08 -6.26 -2.75
N ARG A 103 -13.19 -6.84 -3.11
CA ARG A 103 -13.25 -8.13 -3.81
C ARG A 103 -14.11 -8.00 -5.06
N THR A 104 -13.83 -8.83 -6.04
CA THR A 104 -14.65 -8.96 -7.24
C THR A 104 -14.73 -10.43 -7.66
N GLN A 105 -15.77 -10.78 -8.40
CA GLN A 105 -15.99 -12.14 -8.89
C GLN A 105 -16.38 -12.10 -10.36
N TYR A 106 -15.86 -13.06 -11.11
CA TYR A 106 -16.14 -13.25 -12.53
C TYR A 106 -16.53 -14.69 -12.80
N ALA A 107 -17.55 -14.90 -13.64
CA ALA A 107 -17.84 -16.20 -14.22
C ALA A 107 -17.09 -16.35 -15.55
N LEU A 108 -16.26 -17.38 -15.66
CA LEU A 108 -15.51 -17.66 -16.88
C LEU A 108 -16.31 -18.61 -17.76
N LEU A 109 -16.76 -18.12 -18.92
CA LEU A 109 -17.52 -18.88 -19.90
C LEU A 109 -16.61 -19.28 -21.05
N TYR A 110 -16.65 -20.56 -21.44
CA TYR A 110 -15.91 -21.02 -22.59
C TYR A 110 -16.52 -20.51 -23.90
N THR A 111 -15.67 -20.10 -24.83
CA THR A 111 -16.11 -19.80 -26.21
C THR A 111 -15.23 -20.50 -27.23
N THR A 112 -15.85 -21.11 -28.23
CA THR A 112 -15.14 -21.68 -29.38
C THR A 112 -14.67 -20.62 -30.37
N ARG A 113 -15.21 -19.39 -30.24
CA ARG A 113 -14.91 -18.25 -31.13
C ARG A 113 -13.80 -17.39 -30.53
N LEU A 114 -12.59 -17.55 -31.05
CA LEU A 114 -11.41 -16.85 -30.55
C LEU A 114 -11.58 -15.33 -30.49
N GLN A 115 -12.33 -14.73 -31.42
CA GLN A 115 -12.58 -13.28 -31.46
C GLN A 115 -13.41 -12.77 -30.29
N GLU A 116 -14.15 -13.64 -29.61
CA GLU A 116 -14.99 -13.29 -28.47
C GLU A 116 -14.27 -13.50 -27.13
N ALA A 117 -13.10 -14.15 -27.16
CA ALA A 117 -12.33 -14.37 -25.94
C ALA A 117 -11.72 -13.08 -25.42
N VAL A 118 -11.97 -12.79 -24.15
CA VAL A 118 -11.40 -11.63 -23.44
C VAL A 118 -9.92 -11.87 -23.17
N THR A 119 -9.06 -10.99 -23.68
CA THR A 119 -7.60 -11.08 -23.49
C THR A 119 -7.09 -10.16 -22.41
N ASP A 120 -7.77 -9.01 -22.16
CA ASP A 120 -7.39 -8.02 -21.16
C ASP A 120 -8.64 -7.46 -20.48
N LYS A 121 -8.61 -7.43 -19.15
CA LYS A 121 -9.68 -6.94 -18.29
C LYS A 121 -9.12 -6.12 -17.17
N GLU A 122 -9.45 -4.84 -17.12
CA GLU A 122 -9.20 -3.99 -15.95
C GLU A 122 -10.45 -3.99 -15.05
N ILE A 123 -10.26 -4.23 -13.73
CA ILE A 123 -11.36 -4.23 -12.76
C ILE A 123 -11.90 -2.82 -12.59
N GLN A 124 -13.15 -2.59 -13.06
CA GLN A 124 -13.82 -1.32 -13.00
C GLN A 124 -14.33 -0.99 -11.59
N GLN A 125 -14.56 0.29 -11.31
CA GLN A 125 -15.01 0.71 -9.97
C GLN A 125 -16.36 0.11 -9.57
N ILE A 126 -17.27 -0.09 -10.51
CA ILE A 126 -18.59 -0.67 -10.27
C ILE A 126 -18.54 -2.15 -9.87
N GLU A 127 -17.49 -2.86 -10.26
CA GLU A 127 -17.29 -4.29 -9.98
C GLU A 127 -16.66 -4.53 -8.60
N LYS A 128 -16.24 -3.47 -7.91
CA LYS A 128 -15.51 -3.52 -6.65
C LYS A 128 -16.51 -3.57 -5.48
N ASN A 129 -16.65 -4.73 -4.88
CA ASN A 129 -17.35 -4.88 -3.63
C ASN A 129 -16.42 -4.55 -2.47
N ALA A 130 -16.75 -3.54 -1.68
CA ALA A 130 -15.95 -3.14 -0.54
C ALA A 130 -15.68 -4.33 0.39
N TYR A 131 -14.42 -4.56 0.72
CA TYR A 131 -13.99 -5.64 1.60
C TYR A 131 -12.90 -5.15 2.53
N ASN A 132 -13.18 -5.15 3.82
CA ASN A 132 -12.17 -4.81 4.81
C ASN A 132 -11.36 -6.06 5.16
N ASN A 133 -10.20 -6.21 4.56
CA ASN A 133 -9.31 -7.35 4.82
C ASN A 133 -8.68 -7.23 6.22
N PRO A 134 -9.03 -8.11 7.18
CA PRO A 134 -8.51 -8.03 8.54
C PRO A 134 -6.99 -8.27 8.65
N ALA A 135 -6.38 -8.85 7.63
CA ALA A 135 -4.93 -9.05 7.56
C ALA A 135 -4.15 -7.79 7.12
N VAL A 136 -4.86 -6.73 6.70
CA VAL A 136 -4.27 -5.49 6.18
C VAL A 136 -4.65 -4.33 7.10
N THR A 137 -3.78 -3.98 8.04
CA THR A 137 -3.97 -2.84 8.95
C THR A 137 -3.76 -1.49 8.27
N LEU A 138 -2.95 -1.46 7.20
CA LEU A 138 -2.71 -0.27 6.39
C LEU A 138 -2.52 -0.69 4.93
N SER A 139 -3.34 -0.14 4.04
CA SER A 139 -3.25 -0.47 2.61
C SER A 139 -2.00 0.12 1.95
N SER A 140 -1.54 -0.47 0.85
CA SER A 140 -0.42 0.06 0.05
C SER A 140 -0.68 1.49 -0.44
N THR A 141 -1.94 1.82 -0.74
CA THR A 141 -2.35 3.18 -1.13
C THR A 141 -2.20 4.16 0.03
N ASP A 142 -2.58 3.76 1.26
CA ASP A 142 -2.41 4.59 2.44
C ASP A 142 -0.93 4.74 2.80
N MET A 143 -0.14 3.67 2.68
CA MET A 143 1.32 3.74 2.85
C MET A 143 1.94 4.74 1.88
N ALA A 144 1.55 4.73 0.60
CA ALA A 144 2.00 5.68 -0.39
C ALA A 144 1.60 7.11 -0.05
N ARG A 145 0.37 7.33 0.42
CA ARG A 145 -0.13 8.66 0.84
C ARG A 145 0.66 9.19 2.02
N TYR A 146 0.85 8.39 3.06
CA TYR A 146 1.63 8.76 4.24
C TYR A 146 3.10 9.00 3.91
N ALA A 147 3.70 8.14 3.09
CA ALA A 147 5.07 8.31 2.66
C ALA A 147 5.29 9.62 1.89
N ARG A 148 4.35 10.03 1.02
CA ARG A 148 4.41 11.33 0.32
C ARG A 148 4.24 12.51 1.28
N GLN A 149 3.37 12.38 2.29
CA GLN A 149 3.20 13.42 3.32
C GLN A 149 4.49 13.60 4.14
N ILE A 150 5.14 12.50 4.55
CA ILE A 150 6.44 12.54 5.23
C ILE A 150 7.52 13.15 4.33
N TRP A 151 7.54 12.77 3.04
CA TRP A 151 8.46 13.36 2.07
C TRP A 151 8.33 14.88 1.98
N SER A 152 7.12 15.41 2.12
CA SER A 152 6.84 16.85 2.06
C SER A 152 7.09 17.56 3.40
N SER A 153 7.32 16.81 4.50
CA SER A 153 7.58 17.38 5.80
C SER A 153 9.05 17.77 5.99
N GLU A 154 9.32 18.66 6.93
CA GLU A 154 10.67 19.00 7.36
C GLU A 154 11.32 17.84 8.13
N ALA A 155 12.65 17.84 8.17
CA ALA A 155 13.39 16.83 8.91
C ALA A 155 13.40 17.17 10.41
N HIS A 156 12.89 16.26 11.24
CA HIS A 156 12.87 16.39 12.71
C HIS A 156 14.07 15.71 13.37
N VAL A 157 14.63 14.67 12.73
CA VAL A 157 15.79 13.93 13.23
C VAL A 157 17.07 14.56 12.69
N ASN A 158 17.85 15.24 13.55
CA ASN A 158 19.03 15.98 13.12
C ASN A 158 20.37 15.31 13.49
N ASN A 159 20.36 14.31 14.35
CA ASN A 159 21.56 13.73 14.98
C ASN A 159 21.97 12.38 14.42
N VAL A 160 21.19 11.78 13.53
CA VAL A 160 21.46 10.46 12.94
C VAL A 160 21.97 10.62 11.51
N LYS A 161 23.30 10.57 11.36
CA LYS A 161 23.99 10.70 10.07
C LYS A 161 25.28 9.91 10.02
N THR A 162 25.67 9.52 8.83
CA THR A 162 26.95 8.86 8.53
C THR A 162 27.62 9.50 7.32
N LYS A 163 28.95 9.37 7.23
CA LYS A 163 29.73 9.84 6.09
C LYS A 163 30.65 8.72 5.62
N ALA A 164 30.61 8.41 4.34
CA ALA A 164 31.51 7.47 3.68
C ALA A 164 31.66 7.85 2.21
N HIS A 165 32.84 7.64 1.60
CA HIS A 165 33.10 7.86 0.17
C HIS A 165 32.67 9.25 -0.35
N LYS A 166 32.89 10.32 0.43
CA LYS A 166 32.38 11.68 0.16
C LYS A 166 30.83 11.75 -0.01
N MET A 167 30.11 10.78 0.55
CA MET A 167 28.66 10.79 0.64
C MET A 167 28.21 11.03 2.08
N VAL A 168 27.03 11.59 2.26
CA VAL A 168 26.42 11.81 3.58
C VAL A 168 25.02 11.21 3.56
N MET A 169 24.78 10.22 4.40
CA MET A 169 23.46 9.66 4.60
C MET A 169 22.87 10.13 5.93
N ARG A 170 21.59 10.53 5.95
CA ARG A 170 20.90 11.07 7.12
C ARG A 170 19.54 10.41 7.26
N LEU A 171 19.13 10.19 8.50
CA LEU A 171 17.73 9.93 8.84
C LEU A 171 17.05 11.29 9.01
N ASN A 172 15.99 11.53 8.25
CA ASN A 172 15.22 12.76 8.30
C ASN A 172 14.08 12.67 9.31
N ASN A 173 13.32 11.57 9.23
CA ASN A 173 12.14 11.36 10.07
C ASN A 173 11.93 9.87 10.35
N ILE A 174 11.27 9.57 11.47
CA ILE A 174 10.64 8.28 11.77
C ILE A 174 9.21 8.55 12.17
N TYR A 175 8.26 7.91 11.49
CA TYR A 175 6.84 7.96 11.85
C TYR A 175 6.33 6.56 12.19
N SER A 176 5.37 6.50 13.11
CA SER A 176 4.65 5.27 13.47
C SER A 176 3.17 5.41 13.11
N SER A 177 2.63 4.42 12.41
CA SER A 177 1.19 4.33 12.12
C SER A 177 0.77 2.86 12.13
N GLY A 178 -0.18 2.52 13.02
CA GLY A 178 -0.61 1.14 13.22
C GLY A 178 0.57 0.21 13.53
N ASP A 179 0.71 -0.82 12.71
CA ASP A 179 1.76 -1.84 12.83
C ASP A 179 3.00 -1.54 11.98
N TYR A 180 3.22 -0.28 11.59
CA TYR A 180 4.29 0.09 10.68
C TYR A 180 5.12 1.26 11.17
N PHE A 181 6.41 1.23 10.81
CA PHE A 181 7.32 2.37 10.87
C PHE A 181 7.65 2.86 9.47
N PHE A 182 7.63 4.18 9.32
CA PHE A 182 8.06 4.89 8.11
C PHE A 182 9.41 5.53 8.39
N LEU A 183 10.41 5.11 7.64
CA LEU A 183 11.79 5.58 7.76
C LEU A 183 12.11 6.49 6.59
N ASP A 184 12.21 7.79 6.85
CA ASP A 184 12.60 8.80 5.86
C ASP A 184 14.08 9.08 5.97
N PHE A 185 14.82 8.81 4.93
CA PHE A 185 16.25 9.05 4.88
C PHE A 185 16.68 9.69 3.56
N SER A 186 17.80 10.42 3.62
CA SER A 186 18.39 11.06 2.45
C SER A 186 19.87 10.75 2.34
N VAL A 187 20.36 10.76 1.10
CA VAL A 187 21.78 10.59 0.75
C VAL A 187 22.19 11.76 -0.13
N GLU A 188 23.23 12.47 0.29
CA GLU A 188 23.92 13.52 -0.49
C GLU A 188 25.19 12.92 -1.07
N ASN A 189 25.38 12.97 -2.37
CA ASN A 189 26.59 12.55 -3.05
C ASN A 189 27.39 13.81 -3.44
N LYS A 190 28.55 14.00 -2.80
CA LYS A 190 29.47 15.13 -3.05
C LYS A 190 30.52 14.85 -4.11
N THR A 191 30.30 13.80 -4.89
CA THR A 191 31.19 13.45 -6.00
C THR A 191 30.47 13.69 -7.33
N ASP A 192 31.24 13.86 -8.41
CA ASP A 192 30.67 13.94 -9.76
C ASP A 192 30.32 12.56 -10.34
N ILE A 193 30.66 11.49 -9.65
CA ILE A 193 30.39 10.13 -10.07
C ILE A 193 28.97 9.77 -9.61
N PRO A 194 28.02 9.49 -10.52
CA PRO A 194 26.71 8.98 -10.16
C PRO A 194 26.79 7.72 -9.31
N PHE A 195 25.78 7.47 -8.52
CA PHE A 195 25.65 6.27 -7.70
C PHE A 195 24.54 5.40 -8.29
N ASP A 196 24.90 4.20 -8.75
CA ASP A 196 23.97 3.20 -9.24
C ASP A 196 23.57 2.28 -8.08
N ILE A 197 22.34 2.37 -7.63
CA ILE A 197 21.87 1.61 -6.47
C ILE A 197 21.71 0.14 -6.86
N ASP A 198 22.45 -0.74 -6.23
CA ASP A 198 22.23 -2.18 -6.28
C ASP A 198 21.09 -2.58 -5.35
N GLN A 199 21.28 -2.34 -4.05
CA GLN A 199 20.30 -2.70 -3.02
C GLN A 199 20.27 -1.68 -1.89
N ILE A 200 19.09 -1.55 -1.28
CA ILE A 200 18.90 -0.87 0.01
C ILE A 200 18.42 -1.95 0.98
N ARG A 201 19.28 -2.30 1.93
CA ARG A 201 19.00 -3.35 2.93
C ARG A 201 18.77 -2.74 4.30
N LEU A 202 17.82 -3.28 5.00
CA LEU A 202 17.55 -2.96 6.39
C LEU A 202 17.97 -4.15 7.23
N LYS A 203 18.87 -3.93 8.18
CA LYS A 203 19.47 -5.00 9.00
C LYS A 203 19.31 -4.66 10.47
N LEU A 204 18.87 -5.61 11.26
CA LEU A 204 18.92 -5.55 12.72
C LEU A 204 20.12 -6.37 13.18
N SER A 205 21.06 -5.75 13.87
CA SER A 205 22.30 -6.39 14.32
C SER A 205 22.71 -5.90 15.72
N ASP A 206 23.58 -6.64 16.38
CA ASP A 206 24.16 -6.24 17.66
C ASP A 206 25.07 -5.01 17.49
N LYS A 207 25.03 -4.09 18.45
CA LYS A 207 25.90 -2.88 18.46
C LYS A 207 27.37 -3.24 18.68
N LYS A 208 27.65 -4.27 19.46
CA LYS A 208 28.99 -4.75 19.78
C LYS A 208 29.14 -6.19 19.31
N THR A 209 30.04 -6.42 18.40
CA THR A 209 30.51 -7.77 18.05
C THR A 209 31.74 -8.09 18.91
N ALA A 210 31.58 -8.93 19.90
CA ALA A 210 32.75 -9.51 20.60
C ALA A 210 33.48 -10.43 19.61
N LYS A 211 34.81 -10.41 19.63
CA LYS A 211 35.68 -11.15 18.67
C LYS A 211 35.42 -12.67 18.59
N ALA A 212 34.60 -13.24 19.46
CA ALA A 212 34.35 -14.69 19.57
C ALA A 212 32.87 -15.07 19.52
N THR A 213 31.94 -14.18 19.20
CA THR A 213 30.51 -14.47 19.24
C THR A 213 29.90 -14.35 17.84
N ASN A 214 29.08 -15.34 17.44
CA ASN A 214 28.24 -15.24 16.25
C ASN A 214 27.27 -14.07 16.42
N SER A 215 27.52 -12.96 15.71
CA SER A 215 26.57 -11.85 15.66
C SER A 215 25.36 -12.27 14.85
N GLN A 216 24.21 -12.29 15.49
CA GLN A 216 22.95 -12.50 14.79
C GLN A 216 22.56 -11.23 14.04
N MET A 217 22.49 -11.33 12.73
CA MET A 217 21.99 -10.29 11.85
C MET A 217 20.68 -10.77 11.22
N VAL A 218 19.62 -9.99 11.40
CA VAL A 218 18.31 -10.24 10.79
C VAL A 218 18.08 -9.19 9.70
N GLU A 219 17.86 -9.62 8.48
CA GLU A 219 17.45 -8.76 7.39
C GLU A 219 15.95 -8.49 7.46
N LEU A 220 15.57 -7.23 7.30
CA LEU A 220 14.19 -6.77 7.35
C LEU A 220 13.74 -6.39 5.93
N HIS A 221 12.65 -6.99 5.51
CA HIS A 221 12.09 -6.71 4.19
C HIS A 221 11.10 -5.54 4.26
N PRO A 222 11.30 -4.48 3.46
CA PRO A 222 10.31 -3.42 3.33
C PRO A 222 8.97 -3.96 2.85
N VAL A 223 7.88 -3.49 3.44
CA VAL A 223 6.52 -3.75 2.95
C VAL A 223 6.11 -2.74 1.88
N PHE A 224 6.74 -1.56 1.90
CA PHE A 224 6.54 -0.51 0.90
C PHE A 224 7.80 0.36 0.80
N THR A 225 8.07 0.85 -0.41
CA THR A 225 9.16 1.79 -0.71
C THR A 225 8.63 2.85 -1.66
N LEU A 226 8.76 4.13 -1.29
CA LEU A 226 8.19 5.23 -2.07
C LEU A 226 8.92 5.46 -3.38
N GLU A 227 10.26 5.52 -3.32
CA GLU A 227 11.11 5.85 -4.47
C GLU A 227 11.75 4.58 -5.04
N GLN A 228 11.57 4.36 -6.34
CA GLN A 228 12.08 3.18 -7.05
C GLN A 228 13.29 3.50 -7.94
N THR A 229 13.76 4.76 -7.92
CA THR A 229 14.93 5.19 -8.71
C THR A 229 16.17 4.40 -8.33
N LYS A 230 16.84 3.85 -9.35
CA LYS A 230 18.07 3.04 -9.18
C LYS A 230 19.37 3.82 -9.43
N ARG A 231 19.29 5.10 -9.73
CA ARG A 231 20.48 5.92 -10.00
C ARG A 231 20.27 7.37 -9.59
N PHE A 232 21.26 7.98 -8.95
CA PHE A 232 21.26 9.40 -8.64
C PHE A 232 22.68 10.00 -8.75
N ARG A 233 22.75 11.29 -9.05
CA ARG A 233 24.05 12.01 -9.15
C ARG A 233 24.37 12.78 -7.88
N TYR A 234 23.47 13.64 -7.41
CA TYR A 234 23.74 14.55 -6.29
C TYR A 234 23.01 14.21 -5.02
N GLY A 235 21.76 13.80 -5.11
CA GLY A 235 20.94 13.51 -3.96
C GLY A 235 19.90 12.42 -4.23
N TYR A 236 19.58 11.72 -3.16
CA TYR A 236 18.54 10.69 -3.11
C TYR A 236 17.79 10.82 -1.79
N ARG A 237 16.49 10.70 -1.81
CA ARG A 237 15.64 10.60 -0.61
C ARG A 237 14.63 9.50 -0.81
N ASN A 238 14.31 8.78 0.25
CA ASN A 238 13.30 7.74 0.19
C ASN A 238 12.58 7.60 1.53
N VAL A 239 11.35 7.12 1.45
CA VAL A 239 10.57 6.69 2.61
C VAL A 239 10.31 5.20 2.47
N ILE A 240 10.85 4.42 3.40
CA ILE A 240 10.71 2.97 3.45
C ILE A 240 9.81 2.61 4.62
N VAL A 241 8.85 1.71 4.37
CA VAL A 241 7.91 1.23 5.39
C VAL A 241 8.27 -0.20 5.77
N ILE A 242 8.42 -0.42 7.07
CA ILE A 242 8.68 -1.75 7.66
C ILE A 242 7.62 -2.07 8.70
N ARG A 243 7.45 -3.35 9.00
CA ARG A 243 6.62 -3.76 10.14
C ARG A 243 7.22 -3.27 11.45
N LYS A 244 6.36 -2.79 12.33
CA LYS A 244 6.73 -2.35 13.68
C LYS A 244 7.41 -3.50 14.43
N MET A 245 8.51 -3.19 15.07
CA MET A 245 9.25 -4.12 15.89
C MET A 245 9.81 -3.43 17.12
N THR A 246 9.98 -4.19 18.16
CA THR A 246 10.74 -3.81 19.35
C THR A 246 12.05 -4.57 19.37
N PHE A 247 13.12 -3.93 19.76
CA PHE A 247 14.42 -4.58 19.92
C PHE A 247 15.18 -3.99 21.12
N PRO A 248 16.01 -4.77 21.79
CA PRO A 248 16.73 -4.31 22.97
C PRO A 248 17.80 -3.26 22.59
N ASN A 249 18.25 -2.51 23.59
CA ASN A 249 19.19 -1.38 23.40
C ASN A 249 20.60 -1.80 22.93
N ASP A 250 20.96 -3.06 23.05
CA ASP A 250 22.20 -3.65 22.53
C ASP A 250 22.17 -3.92 21.02
N LYS A 251 20.98 -3.85 20.40
CA LYS A 251 20.78 -3.93 18.96
C LYS A 251 20.61 -2.56 18.31
N GLN A 252 20.86 -2.51 17.01
CA GLN A 252 20.66 -1.31 16.18
C GLN A 252 20.06 -1.69 14.84
N LEU A 253 19.20 -0.84 14.33
CA LEU A 253 18.74 -0.89 12.95
C LEU A 253 19.77 -0.21 12.06
N THR A 254 20.16 -0.86 10.97
CA THR A 254 21.08 -0.32 9.97
C THR A 254 20.38 -0.24 8.62
N ILE A 255 20.40 0.95 8.00
CA ILE A 255 20.01 1.16 6.61
C ILE A 255 21.30 1.17 5.80
N GLU A 256 21.49 0.18 4.94
CA GLU A 256 22.67 0.03 4.11
C GLU A 256 22.30 0.19 2.64
N MET A 257 23.07 1.01 1.92
CA MET A 257 22.94 1.20 0.49
C MET A 257 24.23 0.78 -0.19
N THR A 258 24.13 -0.13 -1.16
CA THR A 258 25.26 -0.67 -1.94
C THR A 258 25.18 -0.22 -3.40
N GLU A 259 26.35 0.03 -4.00
CA GLU A 259 26.47 0.42 -5.39
C GLU A 259 26.65 -0.82 -6.30
N ASN A 260 26.00 -0.80 -7.45
CA ASN A 260 26.11 -1.86 -8.47
C ASN A 260 27.41 -1.71 -9.29
N GLN A 261 28.53 -2.02 -8.66
CA GLN A 261 29.87 -1.99 -9.25
C GLN A 261 30.75 -3.09 -8.65
N ILE A 262 31.79 -3.52 -9.38
CA ILE A 262 32.85 -4.36 -8.80
C ILE A 262 33.53 -3.54 -7.70
N SER A 263 33.49 -4.00 -6.45
CA SER A 263 33.98 -3.24 -5.28
C SER A 263 33.26 -1.88 -5.10
N GLY A 264 31.96 -1.86 -5.34
CA GLY A 264 31.12 -0.67 -5.25
C GLY A 264 31.14 0.00 -3.87
N ARG A 265 30.83 1.30 -3.86
CA ARG A 265 30.72 2.07 -2.62
C ARG A 265 29.56 1.55 -1.77
N THR A 266 29.78 1.49 -0.47
CA THR A 266 28.72 1.14 0.50
C THR A 266 28.62 2.23 1.54
N ILE A 267 27.39 2.65 1.85
CA ILE A 267 27.11 3.58 2.93
C ILE A 267 26.06 3.00 3.86
N SER A 268 26.30 3.07 5.17
CA SER A 268 25.44 2.45 6.18
C SER A 268 25.08 3.47 7.26
N LEU A 269 23.79 3.65 7.52
CA LEU A 269 23.25 4.52 8.54
C LEU A 269 22.76 3.68 9.72
N LYS A 270 23.27 3.97 10.91
CA LYS A 270 22.93 3.27 12.14
C LYS A 270 21.84 4.04 12.91
N VAL A 271 20.72 3.40 13.20
CA VAL A 271 19.58 3.94 13.93
C VAL A 271 19.44 3.19 15.23
N ASN A 272 19.55 3.90 16.36
CA ASN A 272 19.39 3.31 17.69
C ASN A 272 17.91 3.16 18.04
N TYR A 273 17.62 2.26 18.99
CA TYR A 273 16.25 2.05 19.45
C TYR A 273 15.64 3.31 20.08
N SER A 274 16.43 4.14 20.74
CA SER A 274 15.99 5.43 21.27
C SER A 274 15.41 6.36 20.18
N ASN A 275 16.00 6.34 18.97
CA ASN A 275 15.45 7.11 17.84
C ASN A 275 14.10 6.55 17.38
N VAL A 276 13.93 5.22 17.40
CA VAL A 276 12.67 4.57 17.04
C VAL A 276 11.60 4.82 18.09
N LEU A 277 11.96 4.85 19.37
CA LEU A 277 11.02 5.20 20.45
C LEU A 277 10.55 6.65 20.40
N SER A 278 11.33 7.53 19.78
CA SER A 278 10.99 8.95 19.55
C SER A 278 10.32 9.17 18.20
N ALA A 279 9.76 8.12 17.58
CA ALA A 279 9.05 8.23 16.32
C ALA A 279 7.82 9.12 16.47
N ASP A 280 7.62 10.02 15.51
CA ASP A 280 6.44 10.85 15.41
C ASP A 280 5.21 10.00 15.06
N SER A 281 4.02 10.51 15.35
CA SER A 281 2.76 9.92 14.92
C SER A 281 2.02 10.88 13.98
N PHE A 282 1.22 10.33 13.08
CA PHE A 282 0.35 11.16 12.24
C PHE A 282 -0.74 11.80 13.10
N ASN A 283 -0.93 13.10 12.94
CA ASN A 283 -2.05 13.78 13.58
C ASN A 283 -3.36 13.24 12.97
N PRO A 284 -4.33 12.76 13.78
CA PRO A 284 -5.58 12.21 13.30
C PRO A 284 -6.43 13.20 12.47
N ILE A 285 -6.18 14.51 12.57
CA ILE A 285 -6.83 15.54 11.76
C ILE A 285 -6.47 15.42 10.28
N PHE A 286 -5.31 14.85 9.93
CA PHE A 286 -4.88 14.66 8.56
C PHE A 286 -5.29 13.28 7.96
N LEU A 287 -6.03 12.49 8.74
CA LEU A 287 -6.46 11.14 8.35
C LEU A 287 -7.90 11.10 7.76
N LYS A 288 -8.53 12.27 7.53
CA LYS A 288 -9.87 12.38 6.94
C LYS A 288 -9.83 12.68 5.45
#